data_ff04c0249632684183a96bac8f249105
#
_entry.id   ff04c0249632684183a96bac8f249105
#
_cell.length_a   1.000
_cell.length_b   1.000
_cell.length_c   1.000
_cell.angle_alpha   90.00
_cell.angle_beta   90.00
_cell.angle_gamma   90.00
#
_symmetry.space_group_name_H-M   'P 1'
#
loop_
_entity.id
_entity.type
_entity.pdbx_description
1 polymer ?
#
loop_
_entity_poly.entity_id
_entity_poly.type
_entity_poly.pdbx_seq_one_letter_code
_entity_poly.pdbx_strand_id
1 'polypeptide(L)'
;MPSNRPQYSRAHAHKHSVRRNSTGTGKTFLALAILALFLLAVGTLALHSAKSSSKSASPQGTAATGQGSSAATGVAGTAAKSSAFSPQAWIASLEAKVKGQPGHLAPGSNPSALPGPIMIADRNNSRLLIVDPKGRILWQYPSPGDLAKGQTFIEPDDSFFGPNGKHILATQESQFVITEISVSTGKITYRYGHPGTSGSATGYLNNPDDAMILPNGNIIAADIKNCRLLYLSPSSPSPLHIYGETTPYCYHQPPLRFGSPNGMFPMTNGDWLVTEINGNWVDEMTPSGQIKFSIHPPGISYPSDSNEVSPGTFLTAAYTNPGVIEEFNLSGTLLWRFAPTGAQALNKPSIAIPLSNGDILATDDWNHRVIVIDPKTNQIVWQYGHTGIPGSKPGYLDKPDGVDLAPPYSLLMTHASAIGIPPYLSTNSAPPTTGG
;
A
#
# COMPACT_ATOMS: atom_id res chain seq x y z
N MET A 1 34.44 28.02 50.16
CA MET A 1 34.13 29.13 49.25
C MET A 1 33.01 28.72 48.32
N PRO A 2 32.02 29.59 48.06
CA PRO A 2 30.64 29.16 47.96
C PRO A 2 30.16 28.81 46.54
N SER A 3 29.17 27.96 46.54
CA SER A 3 28.32 27.53 45.46
C SER A 3 27.51 28.66 44.79
N ASN A 4 27.40 28.68 43.47
CA ASN A 4 26.39 29.45 42.74
C ASN A 4 25.47 28.51 41.96
N ARG A 5 24.23 28.41 42.43
CA ARG A 5 23.09 27.88 41.65
C ARG A 5 22.28 29.07 41.11
N PRO A 6 21.78 29.08 39.89
CA PRO A 6 20.78 30.04 39.48
C PRO A 6 19.39 29.51 39.84
N GLN A 7 18.59 30.38 40.46
CA GLN A 7 17.17 30.20 40.72
C GLN A 7 16.37 30.48 39.44
N TYR A 8 15.42 29.60 39.12
CA TYR A 8 14.36 29.88 38.13
C TYR A 8 13.12 30.35 38.88
N SER A 9 12.64 31.53 38.49
CA SER A 9 11.47 32.20 39.00
C SER A 9 10.18 31.56 38.47
N ARG A 10 9.21 31.42 39.41
CA ARG A 10 7.81 31.04 39.12
C ARG A 10 7.10 32.19 38.43
N ALA A 11 6.44 31.92 37.32
CA ALA A 11 5.47 32.81 36.71
C ALA A 11 4.06 32.39 37.10
N HIS A 12 3.24 33.40 37.46
CA HIS A 12 1.91 33.29 38.01
C HIS A 12 0.87 32.84 36.96
N ALA A 13 -0.01 31.95 37.41
CA ALA A 13 -1.25 31.62 36.68
C ALA A 13 -2.34 32.66 37.00
N HIS A 14 -2.83 33.36 36.01
CA HIS A 14 -4.07 34.17 36.12
C HIS A 14 -5.28 33.26 35.84
N LYS A 15 -6.12 33.12 36.88
CA LYS A 15 -7.48 32.62 36.79
C LYS A 15 -8.42 33.71 36.30
N HIS A 16 -9.03 33.58 35.14
CA HIS A 16 -10.21 34.32 34.76
C HIS A 16 -11.47 33.51 35.10
N SER A 17 -12.23 34.01 36.08
CA SER A 17 -13.57 33.59 36.41
C SER A 17 -14.54 34.24 35.45
N VAL A 18 -15.37 33.46 34.74
CA VAL A 18 -16.51 33.97 34.00
C VAL A 18 -17.78 33.66 34.79
N ARG A 19 -18.45 34.70 35.24
CA ARG A 19 -19.78 34.71 35.92
C ARG A 19 -20.86 34.17 34.97
N ARG A 20 -21.64 33.22 35.50
CA ARG A 20 -22.98 32.92 34.97
C ARG A 20 -23.95 34.02 35.32
N ASN A 21 -24.70 34.53 34.37
CA ASN A 21 -25.99 35.16 34.58
C ASN A 21 -27.08 34.39 33.87
N SER A 22 -28.03 33.93 34.66
CA SER A 22 -29.28 33.31 34.26
C SER A 22 -30.40 34.34 34.26
N THR A 23 -31.19 34.42 33.20
CA THR A 23 -32.61 34.80 33.11
C THR A 23 -32.93 34.68 31.60
N GLY A 24 -33.98 34.08 31.13
CA GLY A 24 -35.25 33.69 31.54
C GLY A 24 -36.18 33.70 30.35
N THR A 25 -37.13 32.78 30.29
CA THR A 25 -38.35 32.81 29.47
C THR A 25 -38.22 32.64 27.94
N GLY A 26 -38.49 31.53 27.33
CA GLY A 26 -39.79 30.97 27.06
C GLY A 26 -40.44 31.55 25.79
N LYS A 27 -40.43 30.74 24.69
CA LYS A 27 -41.55 30.73 23.71
C LYS A 27 -41.44 29.52 22.77
N THR A 28 -42.40 28.62 22.96
CA THR A 28 -42.85 27.54 22.08
C THR A 28 -43.40 28.12 20.76
N PHE A 29 -43.00 27.64 19.62
CA PHE A 29 -43.74 27.67 18.35
C PHE A 29 -43.39 26.42 17.56
N LEU A 30 -44.24 25.53 17.51
CA LEU A 30 -45.15 24.90 16.56
C LEU A 30 -44.83 25.27 15.10
N ALA A 31 -44.34 24.31 14.33
CA ALA A 31 -44.33 24.41 12.86
C ALA A 31 -44.80 23.07 12.26
N LEU A 32 -45.85 23.21 11.53
CA LEU A 32 -46.62 22.26 10.78
C LEU A 32 -45.83 21.54 9.67
N ALA A 33 -46.22 20.29 9.51
CA ALA A 33 -45.99 19.49 8.31
C ALA A 33 -46.61 20.10 7.07
N ILE A 34 -45.89 20.05 5.94
CA ILE A 34 -46.48 20.13 4.59
C ILE A 34 -46.12 18.85 3.87
N LEU A 35 -47.13 17.98 3.80
CA LEU A 35 -47.20 16.80 2.95
C LEU A 35 -47.95 17.26 1.66
N ALA A 36 -47.34 17.16 0.51
CA ALA A 36 -48.00 17.25 -0.78
C ALA A 36 -47.38 16.27 -1.78
N LEU A 37 -48.07 15.24 -1.93
CA LEU A 37 -48.51 14.48 -3.10
C LEU A 37 -48.13 15.11 -4.45
N PHE A 38 -47.42 14.30 -5.27
CA PHE A 38 -47.65 14.25 -6.71
C PHE A 38 -47.62 12.79 -7.17
N LEU A 39 -48.81 12.34 -7.53
CA LEU A 39 -49.08 11.05 -8.17
C LEU A 39 -49.25 11.30 -9.68
N LEU A 40 -48.77 10.34 -10.44
CA LEU A 40 -49.19 9.94 -11.81
C LEU A 40 -48.93 10.87 -13.02
N ALA A 41 -48.04 10.40 -13.89
CA ALA A 41 -48.37 10.34 -15.32
C ALA A 41 -47.78 9.07 -15.92
N VAL A 42 -48.63 8.12 -16.20
CA VAL A 42 -48.42 6.95 -17.04
C VAL A 42 -48.43 7.43 -18.48
N GLY A 43 -47.39 7.14 -19.24
CA GLY A 43 -47.33 7.39 -20.67
C GLY A 43 -46.71 6.17 -21.37
N THR A 44 -47.53 5.26 -21.78
CA THR A 44 -47.23 4.18 -22.74
C THR A 44 -46.87 4.76 -24.10
N LEU A 45 -45.72 4.38 -24.66
CA LEU A 45 -45.55 4.43 -26.12
C LEU A 45 -44.83 3.18 -26.64
N ALA A 46 -45.40 2.71 -27.74
CA ALA A 46 -45.35 1.41 -28.35
C ALA A 46 -44.01 1.05 -29.00
N LEU A 47 -43.79 -0.27 -29.04
CA LEU A 47 -42.83 -0.98 -29.87
C LEU A 47 -42.86 -0.54 -31.34
N HIS A 48 -41.68 -0.31 -31.92
CA HIS A 48 -41.46 -0.53 -33.34
C HIS A 48 -40.27 -1.46 -33.53
N SER A 49 -40.60 -2.67 -33.94
CA SER A 49 -39.68 -3.70 -34.41
C SER A 49 -39.28 -3.35 -35.85
N ALA A 50 -38.00 -3.23 -36.13
CA ALA A 50 -37.47 -3.24 -37.48
C ALA A 50 -36.43 -4.36 -37.59
N LYS A 51 -36.85 -5.45 -38.21
CA LYS A 51 -35.95 -6.48 -38.76
C LYS A 51 -35.26 -5.91 -39.98
N SER A 52 -33.92 -5.97 -40.02
CA SER A 52 -33.21 -5.98 -41.29
C SER A 52 -32.24 -7.16 -41.31
N SER A 53 -32.55 -8.07 -42.20
CA SER A 53 -31.71 -9.17 -42.66
C SER A 53 -30.65 -8.63 -43.61
N SER A 54 -29.38 -9.02 -43.41
CA SER A 54 -28.40 -8.93 -44.48
C SER A 54 -27.51 -10.16 -44.49
N LYS A 55 -27.43 -10.69 -45.67
CA LYS A 55 -26.80 -11.92 -46.14
C LYS A 55 -25.29 -11.97 -45.93
N SER A 56 -24.86 -13.20 -45.65
CA SER A 56 -23.50 -13.69 -45.80
C SER A 56 -23.04 -13.61 -47.26
N ALA A 57 -21.80 -13.20 -47.47
CA ALA A 57 -21.01 -13.51 -48.64
C ALA A 57 -19.56 -13.72 -48.27
N SER A 58 -19.12 -14.96 -48.38
CA SER A 58 -17.71 -15.34 -48.48
C SER A 58 -17.23 -15.15 -49.91
N PRO A 59 -15.98 -14.81 -50.13
CA PRO A 59 -15.27 -15.22 -51.33
C PRO A 59 -14.15 -16.19 -51.01
N GLN A 60 -14.23 -17.35 -51.66
CA GLN A 60 -13.10 -18.21 -51.94
C GLN A 60 -12.21 -17.54 -53.02
N GLY A 61 -10.88 -17.69 -52.89
CA GLY A 61 -9.94 -17.29 -53.91
C GLY A 61 -8.56 -17.92 -53.67
N THR A 62 -8.41 -19.07 -54.25
CA THR A 62 -7.32 -19.70 -55.03
C THR A 62 -5.86 -19.45 -54.62
N ALA A 63 -5.20 -20.58 -54.41
CA ALA A 63 -3.77 -20.76 -54.29
C ALA A 63 -3.02 -20.39 -55.60
N ALA A 64 -1.87 -19.76 -55.44
CA ALA A 64 -0.83 -19.71 -56.48
C ALA A 64 0.52 -20.11 -55.88
N THR A 65 1.02 -21.22 -56.35
CA THR A 65 2.37 -21.75 -56.14
C THR A 65 3.37 -20.90 -56.91
N GLY A 66 4.40 -20.45 -56.24
CA GLY A 66 5.57 -19.81 -56.85
C GLY A 66 6.85 -20.23 -56.08
N GLN A 67 7.57 -21.23 -56.62
CA GLN A 67 8.92 -21.58 -56.24
C GLN A 67 9.87 -20.50 -56.72
N GLY A 68 10.66 -19.95 -55.81
CA GLY A 68 11.80 -19.11 -56.11
C GLY A 68 12.92 -19.36 -55.10
N SER A 69 13.83 -20.26 -55.41
CA SER A 69 15.05 -20.49 -54.65
C SER A 69 16.05 -19.36 -54.92
N SER A 70 16.45 -18.65 -53.89
CA SER A 70 17.69 -17.90 -53.87
C SER A 70 18.44 -18.18 -52.56
N ALA A 71 19.55 -18.89 -52.68
CA ALA A 71 20.47 -19.12 -51.58
C ALA A 71 21.15 -17.81 -51.21
N ALA A 72 20.79 -17.24 -50.04
CA ALA A 72 21.55 -16.19 -49.37
C ALA A 72 22.42 -16.83 -48.29
N THR A 73 23.71 -16.82 -48.50
CA THR A 73 24.72 -17.15 -47.47
C THR A 73 24.60 -16.16 -46.31
N GLY A 74 23.84 -16.55 -45.30
CA GLY A 74 23.73 -15.78 -44.05
C GLY A 74 24.96 -16.02 -43.17
N VAL A 75 25.72 -14.98 -42.99
CA VAL A 75 26.71 -14.87 -41.89
C VAL A 75 25.92 -15.01 -40.59
N ALA A 76 26.14 -16.12 -39.89
CA ALA A 76 25.59 -16.32 -38.57
C ALA A 76 26.25 -15.35 -37.58
N GLY A 77 25.69 -14.15 -37.48
CA GLY A 77 25.93 -13.26 -36.36
C GLY A 77 25.35 -13.94 -35.11
N THR A 78 26.19 -14.39 -34.22
CA THR A 78 25.80 -14.79 -32.86
C THR A 78 25.22 -13.56 -32.19
N ALA A 79 23.92 -13.36 -32.32
CA ALA A 79 23.18 -12.45 -31.44
C ALA A 79 23.33 -12.99 -30.04
N ALA A 80 24.16 -12.34 -29.23
CA ALA A 80 24.21 -12.60 -27.80
C ALA A 80 22.78 -12.43 -27.27
N LYS A 81 22.16 -13.54 -26.87
CA LYS A 81 20.88 -13.49 -26.14
C LYS A 81 21.16 -12.67 -24.90
N SER A 82 20.69 -11.43 -24.85
CA SER A 82 20.65 -10.67 -23.61
C SER A 82 19.84 -11.53 -22.62
N SER A 83 20.49 -12.06 -21.60
CA SER A 83 19.78 -12.81 -20.57
C SER A 83 18.74 -11.88 -19.96
N ALA A 84 17.47 -12.27 -19.98
CA ALA A 84 16.42 -11.51 -19.36
C ALA A 84 16.77 -11.27 -17.88
N PHE A 85 16.58 -10.04 -17.39
CA PHE A 85 16.82 -9.70 -15.99
C PHE A 85 16.07 -10.65 -15.07
N SER A 86 16.76 -11.25 -14.11
CA SER A 86 16.21 -12.12 -13.06
C SER A 86 16.32 -11.43 -11.70
N PRO A 87 15.20 -11.11 -11.04
CA PRO A 87 15.21 -10.51 -9.70
C PRO A 87 15.97 -11.36 -8.67
N GLN A 88 15.81 -12.68 -8.72
CA GLN A 88 16.50 -13.61 -7.82
C GLN A 88 18.02 -13.59 -8.02
N ALA A 89 18.46 -13.61 -9.29
CA ALA A 89 19.88 -13.50 -9.61
C ALA A 89 20.44 -12.13 -9.21
N TRP A 90 19.64 -11.09 -9.32
CA TRP A 90 20.01 -9.74 -8.87
C TRP A 90 20.21 -9.73 -7.35
N ILE A 91 19.27 -10.21 -6.54
CA ILE A 91 19.41 -10.31 -5.08
C ILE A 91 20.65 -11.15 -4.72
N ALA A 92 20.83 -12.32 -5.32
CA ALA A 92 22.01 -13.16 -5.06
C ALA A 92 23.34 -12.44 -5.39
N SER A 93 23.35 -11.59 -6.43
CA SER A 93 24.52 -10.78 -6.77
C SER A 93 24.81 -9.69 -5.73
N LEU A 94 23.78 -9.14 -5.08
CA LEU A 94 23.93 -8.16 -4.00
C LEU A 94 24.46 -8.85 -2.74
N GLU A 95 23.92 -10.00 -2.36
CA GLU A 95 24.39 -10.78 -1.21
C GLU A 95 25.87 -11.18 -1.35
N ALA A 96 26.28 -11.56 -2.55
CA ALA A 96 27.68 -11.89 -2.84
C ALA A 96 28.64 -10.73 -2.56
N LYS A 97 28.23 -9.48 -2.81
CA LYS A 97 29.07 -8.27 -2.60
C LYS A 97 29.32 -7.99 -1.12
N VAL A 98 28.41 -8.40 -0.24
CA VAL A 98 28.51 -8.13 1.20
C VAL A 98 28.91 -9.39 2.00
N LYS A 99 29.31 -10.45 1.29
CA LYS A 99 29.75 -11.71 1.93
C LYS A 99 30.90 -11.44 2.90
N GLY A 100 30.75 -11.88 4.16
CA GLY A 100 31.77 -11.67 5.20
C GLY A 100 31.72 -10.30 5.91
N GLN A 101 30.88 -9.38 5.47
CA GLN A 101 30.67 -8.13 6.19
C GLN A 101 29.87 -8.37 7.48
N PRO A 102 30.08 -7.58 8.55
CA PRO A 102 29.29 -7.67 9.77
C PRO A 102 27.84 -7.26 9.50
N GLY A 103 26.92 -7.87 10.22
CA GLY A 103 25.52 -7.44 10.26
C GLY A 103 25.30 -6.39 11.36
N HIS A 104 24.11 -5.75 11.30
CA HIS A 104 23.75 -4.64 12.18
C HIS A 104 22.42 -4.89 12.92
N LEU A 105 22.14 -6.15 13.26
CA LEU A 105 20.93 -6.50 14.01
C LEU A 105 21.05 -6.08 15.48
N ALA A 106 19.89 -5.88 16.11
CA ALA A 106 19.83 -5.76 17.55
C ALA A 106 20.31 -7.06 18.24
N PRO A 107 20.96 -6.98 19.42
CA PRO A 107 21.38 -8.16 20.16
C PRO A 107 20.23 -9.15 20.41
N GLY A 108 20.49 -10.44 20.24
CA GLY A 108 19.50 -11.50 20.43
C GLY A 108 18.64 -11.81 19.22
N SER A 109 18.79 -11.07 18.12
CA SER A 109 18.06 -11.34 16.87
C SER A 109 18.48 -12.68 16.25
N ASN A 110 17.48 -13.44 15.75
CA ASN A 110 17.65 -14.68 15.03
C ASN A 110 17.58 -14.46 13.51
N PRO A 111 18.67 -14.54 12.75
CA PRO A 111 18.63 -14.36 11.30
C PRO A 111 17.72 -15.37 10.56
N SER A 112 17.45 -16.52 11.17
CA SER A 112 16.58 -17.55 10.54
C SER A 112 15.08 -17.24 10.65
N ALA A 113 14.69 -16.18 11.34
CA ALA A 113 13.30 -15.73 11.42
C ALA A 113 12.81 -15.15 10.08
N LEU A 114 13.72 -14.66 9.22
CA LEU A 114 13.38 -14.16 7.89
C LEU A 114 13.70 -15.19 6.81
N PRO A 115 12.79 -15.44 5.86
CA PRO A 115 13.05 -16.35 4.73
C PRO A 115 14.05 -15.80 3.71
N GLY A 116 14.27 -14.48 3.70
CA GLY A 116 15.14 -13.78 2.76
C GLY A 116 15.34 -12.32 3.13
N PRO A 117 16.03 -11.54 2.28
CA PRO A 117 16.18 -10.10 2.49
C PRO A 117 14.84 -9.37 2.47
N ILE A 118 14.78 -8.23 3.17
CA ILE A 118 13.62 -7.34 3.21
C ILE A 118 13.96 -5.99 2.61
N MET A 119 12.98 -5.34 1.98
CA MET A 119 13.02 -3.93 1.62
C MET A 119 12.35 -3.12 2.71
N ILE A 120 12.94 -2.00 3.07
CA ILE A 120 12.45 -1.08 4.10
C ILE A 120 12.33 0.31 3.50
N ALA A 121 11.16 0.93 3.60
CA ALA A 121 10.97 2.34 3.34
C ALA A 121 11.40 3.15 4.59
N ASP A 122 12.63 3.66 4.56
CA ASP A 122 13.21 4.44 5.66
C ASP A 122 12.85 5.92 5.47
N ARG A 123 11.61 6.25 5.84
CA ARG A 123 10.85 7.45 5.45
C ARG A 123 11.60 8.75 5.70
N ASN A 124 11.96 9.04 6.94
CA ASN A 124 12.60 10.31 7.28
C ASN A 124 14.03 10.43 6.74
N ASN A 125 14.66 9.31 6.40
CA ASN A 125 15.95 9.29 5.71
C ASN A 125 15.79 9.39 4.17
N SER A 126 14.55 9.46 3.65
CA SER A 126 14.24 9.57 2.22
C SER A 126 14.92 8.50 1.37
N ARG A 127 14.86 7.24 1.83
CA ARG A 127 15.53 6.12 1.15
C ARG A 127 14.77 4.81 1.28
N LEU A 128 15.01 3.92 0.31
CA LEU A 128 14.70 2.50 0.43
C LEU A 128 15.99 1.75 0.74
N LEU A 129 15.91 0.76 1.60
CA LEU A 129 17.01 -0.16 1.89
C LEU A 129 16.58 -1.59 1.58
N ILE A 130 17.48 -2.41 1.01
CA ILE A 130 17.35 -3.86 1.08
C ILE A 130 18.36 -4.35 2.10
N VAL A 131 17.86 -5.06 3.12
CA VAL A 131 18.64 -5.59 4.23
C VAL A 131 18.49 -7.10 4.26
N ASP A 132 19.60 -7.83 4.38
CA ASP A 132 19.56 -9.29 4.50
C ASP A 132 19.17 -9.75 5.92
N PRO A 133 18.84 -11.04 6.11
CA PRO A 133 18.48 -11.56 7.43
C PRO A 133 19.54 -11.37 8.52
N LYS A 134 20.78 -11.09 8.17
CA LYS A 134 21.87 -10.77 9.10
C LYS A 134 22.01 -9.27 9.38
N GLY A 135 21.16 -8.42 8.81
CA GLY A 135 21.20 -6.97 8.98
C GLY A 135 22.29 -6.28 8.17
N ARG A 136 22.73 -6.86 7.03
CA ARG A 136 23.66 -6.21 6.11
C ARG A 136 22.88 -5.49 5.03
N ILE A 137 23.25 -4.23 4.74
CA ILE A 137 22.63 -3.46 3.67
C ILE A 137 23.13 -4.00 2.32
N LEU A 138 22.23 -4.57 1.54
CA LEU A 138 22.50 -5.09 0.20
C LEU A 138 22.38 -4.01 -0.88
N TRP A 139 21.44 -3.10 -0.71
CA TRP A 139 21.09 -2.09 -1.69
C TRP A 139 20.45 -0.88 -1.01
N GLN A 140 20.64 0.29 -1.59
CA GLN A 140 20.01 1.54 -1.17
C GLN A 140 19.55 2.33 -2.39
N TYR A 141 18.39 2.97 -2.28
CA TYR A 141 17.85 3.90 -3.26
C TYR A 141 17.37 5.19 -2.56
N PRO A 142 17.62 6.40 -3.13
CA PRO A 142 18.46 6.59 -4.30
C PRO A 142 19.96 6.47 -4.00
N SER A 143 20.71 6.02 -4.98
CA SER A 143 22.17 6.07 -5.01
C SER A 143 22.65 7.17 -5.97
N PRO A 144 23.91 7.61 -5.91
CA PRO A 144 24.45 8.61 -6.82
C PRO A 144 24.19 8.24 -8.29
N GLY A 145 23.51 9.13 -9.02
CA GLY A 145 23.16 8.92 -10.41
C GLY A 145 21.80 8.27 -10.69
N ASP A 146 21.07 7.80 -9.68
CA ASP A 146 19.73 7.20 -9.89
C ASP A 146 18.70 8.24 -10.32
N LEU A 147 18.71 9.40 -9.67
CA LEU A 147 17.79 10.49 -9.98
C LEU A 147 18.31 11.35 -11.14
N ALA A 148 17.46 11.65 -12.11
CA ALA A 148 17.74 12.62 -13.13
C ALA A 148 17.70 14.05 -12.57
N LYS A 149 18.27 15.00 -13.31
CA LYS A 149 18.26 16.42 -12.90
C LYS A 149 16.83 16.91 -12.66
N GLY A 150 16.58 17.40 -11.44
CA GLY A 150 15.27 17.90 -11.02
C GLY A 150 14.30 16.84 -10.50
N GLN A 151 14.66 15.56 -10.56
CA GLN A 151 13.90 14.52 -9.86
C GLN A 151 14.23 14.49 -8.37
N THR A 152 13.24 14.18 -7.58
CA THR A 152 13.35 13.97 -6.12
C THR A 152 12.75 12.63 -5.73
N PHE A 153 13.24 12.07 -4.65
CA PHE A 153 12.66 10.93 -3.95
C PHE A 153 12.74 11.25 -2.46
N ILE A 154 11.61 11.60 -1.85
CA ILE A 154 11.55 12.19 -0.51
C ILE A 154 10.47 11.48 0.30
N GLU A 155 10.81 11.08 1.51
CA GLU A 155 9.87 10.50 2.48
C GLU A 155 9.00 9.38 1.87
N PRO A 156 9.62 8.26 1.38
CA PRO A 156 8.84 7.11 0.95
C PRO A 156 8.05 6.56 2.15
N ASP A 157 6.78 6.31 1.93
CA ASP A 157 5.86 5.71 2.88
C ASP A 157 5.86 4.20 2.67
N ASP A 158 4.84 3.65 2.05
CA ASP A 158 4.82 2.25 1.69
C ASP A 158 5.51 1.98 0.36
N SER A 159 6.16 0.84 0.28
CA SER A 159 6.91 0.45 -0.90
C SER A 159 6.88 -1.06 -1.09
N PHE A 160 6.49 -1.50 -2.29
CA PHE A 160 6.32 -2.91 -2.60
C PHE A 160 7.00 -3.28 -3.91
N PHE A 161 7.56 -4.50 -3.97
CA PHE A 161 7.97 -5.07 -5.24
C PHE A 161 6.75 -5.41 -6.09
N GLY A 162 6.82 -5.11 -7.39
CA GLY A 162 5.84 -5.60 -8.34
C GLY A 162 5.87 -7.13 -8.48
N PRO A 163 4.82 -7.75 -9.03
CA PRO A 163 4.66 -9.22 -9.09
C PRO A 163 5.77 -9.95 -9.83
N ASN A 164 6.52 -9.25 -10.66
CA ASN A 164 7.67 -9.81 -11.40
C ASN A 164 9.03 -9.48 -10.75
N GLY A 165 9.03 -8.76 -9.62
CA GLY A 165 10.22 -8.33 -8.89
C GLY A 165 11.18 -7.39 -9.64
N LYS A 166 10.76 -6.83 -10.79
CA LYS A 166 11.60 -5.95 -11.64
C LYS A 166 11.46 -4.48 -11.29
N HIS A 167 10.37 -4.13 -10.65
CA HIS A 167 10.03 -2.78 -10.25
C HIS A 167 9.65 -2.74 -8.78
N ILE A 168 9.90 -1.60 -8.16
CA ILE A 168 9.38 -1.22 -6.86
C ILE A 168 8.42 -0.06 -7.10
N LEU A 169 7.24 -0.10 -6.48
CA LEU A 169 6.33 1.01 -6.40
C LEU A 169 6.43 1.60 -5.00
N ALA A 170 6.69 2.89 -4.91
CA ALA A 170 6.79 3.62 -3.66
C ALA A 170 5.78 4.76 -3.64
N THR A 171 5.03 4.89 -2.58
CA THR A 171 4.26 6.09 -2.27
C THR A 171 5.16 7.10 -1.56
N GLN A 172 4.89 8.36 -1.79
CA GLN A 172 5.52 9.48 -1.10
C GLN A 172 4.38 10.37 -0.59
N GLU A 173 3.81 9.99 0.53
CA GLU A 173 2.57 10.54 1.09
C GLU A 173 2.60 12.06 1.18
N SER A 174 3.64 12.60 1.82
CA SER A 174 3.82 14.05 2.02
C SER A 174 4.19 14.80 0.74
N GLN A 175 4.59 14.09 -0.32
CA GLN A 175 4.91 14.64 -1.64
C GLN A 175 3.77 14.47 -2.63
N PHE A 176 2.69 13.76 -2.27
CA PHE A 176 1.51 13.54 -3.09
C PHE A 176 1.79 12.85 -4.41
N VAL A 177 2.70 11.88 -4.40
CA VAL A 177 3.11 11.13 -5.60
C VAL A 177 3.26 9.64 -5.33
N ILE A 178 3.04 8.86 -6.40
CA ILE A 178 3.39 7.44 -6.49
C ILE A 178 4.51 7.32 -7.51
N THR A 179 5.58 6.60 -7.19
CA THR A 179 6.80 6.51 -8.00
C THR A 179 7.17 5.05 -8.24
N GLU A 180 7.25 4.66 -9.52
CA GLU A 180 7.76 3.34 -9.92
C GLU A 180 9.25 3.42 -10.26
N ILE A 181 10.02 2.47 -9.73
CA ILE A 181 11.47 2.41 -9.82
C ILE A 181 11.87 1.08 -10.44
N SER A 182 12.66 1.11 -11.52
CA SER A 182 13.29 -0.08 -12.07
C SER A 182 14.47 -0.52 -11.20
N VAL A 183 14.44 -1.72 -10.64
CA VAL A 183 15.52 -2.23 -9.77
C VAL A 183 16.83 -2.45 -10.53
N SER A 184 16.76 -2.77 -11.82
CA SER A 184 17.96 -3.05 -12.64
C SER A 184 18.73 -1.80 -13.00
N THR A 185 18.06 -0.63 -13.07
CA THR A 185 18.67 0.62 -13.52
C THR A 185 18.71 1.70 -12.46
N GLY A 186 17.95 1.55 -11.35
CA GLY A 186 17.73 2.60 -10.35
C GLY A 186 16.99 3.83 -10.90
N LYS A 187 16.30 3.70 -12.05
CA LYS A 187 15.61 4.83 -12.67
C LYS A 187 14.12 4.82 -12.35
N ILE A 188 13.56 6.02 -12.19
CA ILE A 188 12.12 6.21 -12.13
C ILE A 188 11.57 5.94 -13.54
N THR A 189 10.63 4.99 -13.64
CA THR A 189 9.98 4.57 -14.88
C THR A 189 8.59 5.16 -15.04
N TYR A 190 7.92 5.43 -13.90
CA TYR A 190 6.60 6.04 -13.88
C TYR A 190 6.43 6.91 -12.63
N ARG A 191 5.63 7.95 -12.74
CA ARG A 191 5.19 8.78 -11.60
C ARG A 191 3.77 9.28 -11.84
N TYR A 192 2.92 9.13 -10.83
CA TYR A 192 1.60 9.73 -10.80
C TYR A 192 1.50 10.70 -9.62
N GLY A 193 0.84 11.83 -9.83
CA GLY A 193 0.80 12.92 -8.87
C GLY A 193 1.77 14.05 -9.20
N HIS A 194 1.70 15.12 -8.44
CA HIS A 194 2.52 16.34 -8.61
C HIS A 194 3.34 16.58 -7.33
N PRO A 195 4.68 16.45 -7.38
CA PRO A 195 5.52 16.58 -6.20
C PRO A 195 5.27 17.90 -5.45
N GLY A 196 4.93 17.78 -4.16
CA GLY A 196 4.65 18.92 -3.28
C GLY A 196 3.31 19.61 -3.52
N THR A 197 2.44 19.09 -4.39
CA THR A 197 1.14 19.71 -4.70
C THR A 197 0.01 18.71 -4.57
N SER A 198 -0.79 18.84 -3.51
CA SER A 198 -1.98 18.02 -3.31
C SER A 198 -3.16 18.48 -4.18
N GLY A 199 -4.08 17.56 -4.46
CA GLY A 199 -5.31 17.88 -5.18
C GLY A 199 -6.19 16.66 -5.40
N SER A 200 -7.40 16.88 -5.93
CA SER A 200 -8.38 15.84 -6.25
C SER A 200 -8.66 15.70 -7.75
N ALA A 201 -8.20 16.65 -8.56
CA ALA A 201 -8.35 16.58 -10.01
C ALA A 201 -7.57 15.38 -10.60
N THR A 202 -7.90 15.00 -11.84
CA THR A 202 -7.12 13.99 -12.58
C THR A 202 -5.64 14.34 -12.58
N GLY A 203 -4.79 13.36 -12.25
CA GLY A 203 -3.35 13.55 -12.13
C GLY A 203 -2.87 14.03 -10.76
N TYR A 204 -3.77 14.35 -9.83
CA TYR A 204 -3.43 14.77 -8.47
C TYR A 204 -3.78 13.70 -7.44
N LEU A 205 -3.05 13.73 -6.33
CA LEU A 205 -3.25 12.91 -5.12
C LEU A 205 -3.30 13.80 -3.88
N ASN A 206 -3.85 13.27 -2.80
CA ASN A 206 -3.85 13.94 -1.51
C ASN A 206 -3.58 12.92 -0.39
N ASN A 207 -2.32 12.81 0.00
CA ASN A 207 -1.78 11.79 0.89
C ASN A 207 -2.06 10.36 0.36
N PRO A 208 -1.41 9.94 -0.76
CA PRO A 208 -1.44 8.55 -1.17
C PRO A 208 -0.66 7.71 -0.16
N ASP A 209 -1.23 6.59 0.25
CA ASP A 209 -0.58 5.67 1.18
C ASP A 209 -0.15 4.40 0.45
N ASP A 210 -0.91 3.33 0.50
CA ASP A 210 -0.59 2.14 -0.27
C ASP A 210 -0.75 2.30 -1.77
N ALA A 211 0.19 1.73 -2.52
CA ALA A 211 0.05 1.51 -3.95
C ALA A 211 0.78 0.25 -4.39
N MET A 212 0.14 -0.56 -5.25
CA MET A 212 0.67 -1.84 -5.69
C MET A 212 0.55 -2.04 -7.19
N ILE A 213 1.61 -2.63 -7.80
CA ILE A 213 1.59 -3.06 -9.20
C ILE A 213 0.92 -4.43 -9.27
N LEU A 214 -0.17 -4.52 -10.02
CA LEU A 214 -0.87 -5.79 -10.27
C LEU A 214 -0.16 -6.64 -11.35
N PRO A 215 -0.46 -7.94 -11.46
CA PRO A 215 0.12 -8.81 -12.48
C PRO A 215 -0.06 -8.34 -13.92
N ASN A 216 -1.12 -7.59 -14.20
CA ASN A 216 -1.37 -6.99 -15.51
C ASN A 216 -0.58 -5.69 -15.77
N GLY A 217 0.24 -5.24 -14.82
CA GLY A 217 1.02 -4.01 -14.90
C GLY A 217 0.26 -2.72 -14.55
N ASN A 218 -1.02 -2.80 -14.24
CA ASN A 218 -1.79 -1.68 -13.69
C ASN A 218 -1.48 -1.51 -12.20
N ILE A 219 -1.89 -0.37 -11.65
CA ILE A 219 -1.62 0.01 -10.27
C ILE A 219 -2.94 0.26 -9.54
N ILE A 220 -3.05 -0.27 -8.34
CA ILE A 220 -4.07 0.12 -7.37
C ILE A 220 -3.43 1.07 -6.34
N ALA A 221 -4.18 2.07 -5.88
CA ALA A 221 -3.66 3.03 -4.93
C ALA A 221 -4.75 3.61 -4.02
N ALA A 222 -4.42 3.78 -2.75
CA ALA A 222 -5.23 4.48 -1.77
C ALA A 222 -4.90 5.99 -1.80
N ASP A 223 -5.92 6.84 -1.87
CA ASP A 223 -5.80 8.29 -1.91
C ASP A 223 -6.57 8.89 -0.72
N ILE A 224 -5.93 8.81 0.47
CA ILE A 224 -6.51 8.93 1.81
C ILE A 224 -7.46 10.13 1.94
N LYS A 225 -6.93 11.34 1.72
CA LYS A 225 -7.69 12.57 1.96
C LYS A 225 -8.65 12.93 0.83
N ASN A 226 -8.60 12.19 -0.25
CA ASN A 226 -9.60 12.26 -1.30
C ASN A 226 -10.71 11.21 -1.14
N CYS A 227 -10.70 10.41 -0.07
CA CYS A 227 -11.72 9.41 0.28
C CYS A 227 -11.95 8.36 -0.82
N ARG A 228 -10.94 8.04 -1.62
CA ARG A 228 -11.07 7.23 -2.83
C ARG A 228 -9.92 6.25 -3.03
N LEU A 229 -10.19 5.23 -3.85
CA LEU A 229 -9.18 4.34 -4.39
C LEU A 229 -9.04 4.57 -5.88
N LEU A 230 -7.83 4.40 -6.41
CA LEU A 230 -7.53 4.61 -7.81
C LEU A 230 -7.08 3.31 -8.48
N TYR A 231 -7.55 3.07 -9.69
CA TYR A 231 -7.02 2.06 -10.59
C TYR A 231 -6.32 2.78 -11.75
N LEU A 232 -5.01 2.67 -11.79
CA LEU A 232 -4.13 3.43 -12.68
C LEU A 232 -3.49 2.52 -13.71
N SER A 233 -3.07 3.12 -14.83
CA SER A 233 -2.20 2.45 -15.80
C SER A 233 -1.04 3.36 -16.14
N PRO A 234 0.23 2.84 -16.16
CA PRO A 234 1.37 3.62 -16.61
C PRO A 234 1.27 4.12 -18.06
N SER A 235 0.37 3.51 -18.86
CA SER A 235 0.10 3.93 -20.24
C SER A 235 -0.99 4.98 -20.39
N SER A 236 -1.64 5.40 -19.31
CA SER A 236 -2.73 6.38 -19.31
C SER A 236 -2.43 7.55 -18.37
N PRO A 237 -2.64 8.81 -18.79
CA PRO A 237 -2.49 9.96 -17.91
C PRO A 237 -3.66 10.10 -16.92
N SER A 238 -4.77 9.39 -17.16
CA SER A 238 -5.96 9.39 -16.31
C SER A 238 -6.14 8.04 -15.65
N PRO A 239 -6.74 7.98 -14.45
CA PRO A 239 -7.16 6.72 -13.85
C PRO A 239 -8.05 5.93 -14.82
N LEU A 240 -7.87 4.63 -14.86
CA LEU A 240 -8.77 3.71 -15.56
C LEU A 240 -10.10 3.62 -14.82
N HIS A 241 -10.06 3.68 -13.49
CA HIS A 241 -11.25 3.71 -12.65
C HIS A 241 -10.95 4.45 -11.33
N ILE A 242 -11.99 5.05 -10.75
CA ILE A 242 -11.97 5.68 -9.42
C ILE A 242 -13.12 5.07 -8.62
N TYR A 243 -12.78 4.48 -7.47
CA TYR A 243 -13.76 4.01 -6.49
C TYR A 243 -13.89 5.06 -5.41
N GLY A 244 -15.10 5.51 -5.15
CA GLY A 244 -15.37 6.56 -4.18
C GLY A 244 -15.38 7.97 -4.77
N GLU A 245 -15.98 8.88 -4.04
CA GLU A 245 -16.09 10.30 -4.38
C GLU A 245 -15.23 11.13 -3.45
N THR A 246 -14.53 12.11 -4.01
CA THR A 246 -13.83 13.10 -3.20
C THR A 246 -14.85 14.01 -2.50
N THR A 247 -14.78 14.02 -1.17
CA THR A 247 -15.64 14.86 -0.33
C THR A 247 -14.79 15.58 0.72
N PRO A 248 -15.30 16.68 1.32
CA PRO A 248 -14.58 17.39 2.38
C PRO A 248 -14.30 16.55 3.64
N TYR A 249 -15.08 15.51 3.85
CA TYR A 249 -14.98 14.63 5.01
C TYR A 249 -15.07 13.18 4.54
N CYS A 250 -14.00 12.41 4.77
CA CYS A 250 -13.98 10.99 4.51
C CYS A 250 -14.71 10.24 5.63
N TYR A 251 -15.74 9.50 5.28
CA TYR A 251 -16.44 8.59 6.19
C TYR A 251 -16.84 7.31 5.47
N HIS A 252 -16.96 6.23 6.21
CA HIS A 252 -17.28 4.92 5.68
C HIS A 252 -18.68 4.87 5.06
N GLN A 253 -18.73 4.71 3.76
CA GLN A 253 -19.92 4.47 2.93
C GLN A 253 -19.50 3.85 1.59
N PRO A 254 -18.72 2.76 1.59
CA PRO A 254 -18.22 2.19 0.36
C PRO A 254 -19.38 1.56 -0.47
N PRO A 255 -19.29 1.52 -1.80
CA PRO A 255 -18.19 2.04 -2.62
C PRO A 255 -18.33 3.53 -2.96
N LEU A 256 -19.35 4.24 -2.44
CA LEU A 256 -19.60 5.65 -2.75
C LEU A 256 -18.47 6.55 -2.24
N ARG A 257 -17.91 6.24 -1.08
CA ARG A 257 -16.73 6.89 -0.48
C ARG A 257 -16.13 6.00 0.59
N PHE A 258 -14.87 6.24 0.89
CA PHE A 258 -14.13 5.48 1.91
C PHE A 258 -13.75 6.40 3.07
N GLY A 259 -13.70 5.85 4.27
CA GLY A 259 -13.32 6.54 5.50
C GLY A 259 -11.82 6.78 5.63
N SER A 260 -11.21 7.54 4.73
CA SER A 260 -9.76 7.71 4.62
C SER A 260 -9.07 6.36 4.39
N PRO A 261 -9.17 5.79 3.18
CA PRO A 261 -8.57 4.49 2.89
C PRO A 261 -7.05 4.61 3.00
N ASN A 262 -6.45 3.75 3.81
CA ASN A 262 -5.01 3.68 4.04
C ASN A 262 -4.43 2.52 3.24
N GLY A 263 -4.74 1.30 3.65
CA GLY A 263 -4.29 0.08 3.01
C GLY A 263 -5.20 -0.41 1.89
N MET A 264 -4.60 -1.06 0.88
CA MET A 264 -5.32 -1.72 -0.19
C MET A 264 -4.52 -2.91 -0.71
N PHE A 265 -4.75 -4.10 -0.15
CA PHE A 265 -4.00 -5.30 -0.46
C PHE A 265 -4.80 -6.29 -1.31
N PRO A 266 -4.20 -6.92 -2.34
CA PRO A 266 -4.85 -8.00 -3.07
C PRO A 266 -5.02 -9.23 -2.19
N MET A 267 -6.20 -9.84 -2.24
CA MET A 267 -6.53 -11.07 -1.55
C MET A 267 -6.33 -12.29 -2.44
N THR A 268 -6.30 -13.47 -1.82
CA THR A 268 -6.08 -14.75 -2.52
C THR A 268 -7.21 -15.13 -3.48
N ASN A 269 -8.41 -14.63 -3.25
CA ASN A 269 -9.58 -14.80 -4.13
C ASN A 269 -9.64 -13.76 -5.27
N GLY A 270 -8.69 -12.82 -5.30
CA GLY A 270 -8.58 -11.75 -6.28
C GLY A 270 -9.35 -10.50 -5.98
N ASP A 271 -10.01 -10.44 -4.84
CA ASP A 271 -10.58 -9.21 -4.31
C ASP A 271 -9.51 -8.37 -3.61
N TRP A 272 -9.90 -7.25 -3.10
CA TRP A 272 -9.01 -6.32 -2.39
C TRP A 272 -9.47 -6.14 -0.96
N LEU A 273 -8.52 -6.22 -0.03
CA LEU A 273 -8.73 -5.89 1.37
C LEU A 273 -8.40 -4.41 1.55
N VAL A 274 -9.42 -3.61 1.86
CA VAL A 274 -9.30 -2.16 2.03
C VAL A 274 -9.35 -1.84 3.51
N THR A 275 -8.39 -1.04 4.00
CA THR A 275 -8.34 -0.59 5.39
C THR A 275 -8.70 0.89 5.45
N GLU A 276 -9.69 1.25 6.29
CA GLU A 276 -10.16 2.62 6.46
C GLU A 276 -9.85 3.16 7.86
N ILE A 277 -9.14 4.27 7.93
CA ILE A 277 -8.77 4.92 9.20
C ILE A 277 -10.01 5.44 9.92
N ASN A 278 -10.85 6.20 9.21
CA ASN A 278 -12.03 6.83 9.80
C ASN A 278 -13.16 5.82 9.96
N GLY A 279 -13.47 5.52 11.20
CA GLY A 279 -14.46 4.51 11.57
C GLY A 279 -13.85 3.14 11.84
N ASN A 280 -12.57 2.93 11.60
CA ASN A 280 -11.84 1.68 11.89
C ASN A 280 -12.44 0.47 11.16
N TRP A 281 -12.50 0.52 9.83
CA TRP A 281 -13.07 -0.53 9.00
C TRP A 281 -12.02 -1.33 8.24
N VAL A 282 -12.33 -2.58 7.99
CA VAL A 282 -11.65 -3.44 7.03
C VAL A 282 -12.72 -4.02 6.11
N ASP A 283 -12.58 -3.77 4.82
CA ASP A 283 -13.56 -4.12 3.80
C ASP A 283 -12.98 -5.12 2.79
N GLU A 284 -13.75 -6.11 2.38
CA GLU A 284 -13.46 -6.86 1.16
C GLU A 284 -14.22 -6.23 0.00
N MET A 285 -13.50 -5.80 -1.02
CA MET A 285 -14.06 -5.21 -2.22
C MET A 285 -13.60 -5.97 -3.48
N THR A 286 -14.56 -6.30 -4.34
CA THR A 286 -14.24 -6.85 -5.66
C THR A 286 -13.62 -5.79 -6.56
N PRO A 287 -12.87 -6.18 -7.61
CA PRO A 287 -12.39 -5.23 -8.64
C PRO A 287 -13.50 -4.48 -9.38
N SER A 288 -14.76 -4.95 -9.31
CA SER A 288 -15.92 -4.21 -9.83
C SER A 288 -16.50 -3.19 -8.85
N GLY A 289 -15.92 -3.06 -7.64
CA GLY A 289 -16.37 -2.12 -6.61
C GLY A 289 -17.49 -2.66 -5.71
N GLN A 290 -17.83 -3.95 -5.79
CA GLN A 290 -18.80 -4.55 -4.88
C GLN A 290 -18.16 -4.84 -3.52
N ILE A 291 -18.74 -4.34 -2.45
CA ILE A 291 -18.35 -4.68 -1.09
C ILE A 291 -18.98 -6.02 -0.69
N LYS A 292 -18.14 -6.96 -0.25
CA LYS A 292 -18.58 -8.28 0.23
C LYS A 292 -18.77 -8.32 1.73
N PHE A 293 -17.90 -7.65 2.47
CA PHE A 293 -18.05 -7.43 3.91
C PHE A 293 -17.40 -6.11 4.33
N SER A 294 -17.83 -5.62 5.48
CA SER A 294 -17.21 -4.53 6.24
C SER A 294 -17.17 -4.94 7.70
N ILE A 295 -16.00 -4.98 8.32
CA ILE A 295 -15.83 -5.39 9.71
C ILE A 295 -14.92 -4.42 10.47
N HIS A 296 -15.14 -4.34 11.78
CA HIS A 296 -14.23 -3.65 12.68
C HIS A 296 -13.21 -4.65 13.24
N PRO A 297 -11.89 -4.40 13.08
CA PRO A 297 -10.88 -5.14 13.83
C PRO A 297 -11.15 -5.00 15.33
N PRO A 298 -11.15 -6.10 16.11
CA PRO A 298 -11.60 -6.07 17.51
C PRO A 298 -10.65 -5.24 18.39
N GLY A 299 -11.17 -4.12 18.92
CA GLY A 299 -10.42 -3.26 19.84
C GLY A 299 -9.30 -2.43 19.21
N ILE A 300 -9.24 -2.33 17.89
CA ILE A 300 -8.31 -1.46 17.18
C ILE A 300 -8.97 -0.11 16.89
N SER A 301 -8.22 0.95 17.15
CA SER A 301 -8.45 2.27 16.60
C SER A 301 -7.30 2.63 15.66
N TYR A 302 -7.62 3.35 14.58
CA TYR A 302 -6.66 3.68 13.54
C TYR A 302 -5.98 2.40 12.96
N PRO A 303 -6.75 1.50 12.31
CA PRO A 303 -6.12 0.45 11.53
C PRO A 303 -5.33 1.09 10.40
N SER A 304 -4.03 0.75 10.29
CA SER A 304 -3.18 1.22 9.19
C SER A 304 -3.36 0.25 8.02
N ASP A 305 -2.67 -0.88 8.06
CA ASP A 305 -2.77 -1.87 7.02
C ASP A 305 -3.35 -3.17 7.51
N SER A 306 -4.05 -3.84 6.61
CA SER A 306 -4.59 -5.18 6.85
C SER A 306 -4.19 -6.14 5.74
N ASN A 307 -3.72 -7.32 6.13
CA ASN A 307 -3.30 -8.38 5.23
C ASN A 307 -4.11 -9.66 5.45
N GLU A 308 -4.41 -10.40 4.38
CA GLU A 308 -4.99 -11.73 4.48
C GLU A 308 -3.92 -12.74 4.93
N VAL A 309 -4.12 -13.38 6.09
CA VAL A 309 -3.26 -14.48 6.58
C VAL A 309 -3.65 -15.78 5.89
N SER A 310 -4.94 -16.03 5.80
CA SER A 310 -5.57 -17.14 5.10
C SER A 310 -7.02 -16.75 4.79
N PRO A 311 -7.72 -17.47 3.89
CA PRO A 311 -9.10 -17.12 3.56
C PRO A 311 -9.98 -16.93 4.80
N GLY A 312 -10.46 -15.70 5.00
CA GLY A 312 -11.31 -15.32 6.13
C GLY A 312 -10.57 -15.01 7.44
N THR A 313 -9.25 -14.91 7.41
CA THR A 313 -8.40 -14.52 8.55
C THR A 313 -7.49 -13.37 8.15
N PHE A 314 -7.47 -12.32 8.96
CA PHE A 314 -6.81 -11.05 8.65
C PHE A 314 -5.87 -10.63 9.76
N LEU A 315 -4.76 -9.99 9.38
CA LEU A 315 -3.77 -9.39 10.27
C LEU A 315 -3.82 -7.89 10.09
N THR A 316 -3.88 -7.12 11.17
CA THR A 316 -3.96 -5.65 11.12
C THR A 316 -3.00 -5.02 12.12
N ALA A 317 -2.33 -3.94 11.69
CA ALA A 317 -1.56 -3.06 12.55
C ALA A 317 -2.40 -1.84 12.97
N ALA A 318 -2.31 -1.45 14.24
CA ALA A 318 -2.96 -0.24 14.77
C ALA A 318 -1.92 0.89 14.91
N TYR A 319 -2.04 1.93 14.12
CA TYR A 319 -1.12 3.08 14.13
C TYR A 319 -1.35 3.99 15.35
N THR A 320 -1.19 3.41 16.52
CA THR A 320 -1.41 4.07 17.82
C THR A 320 -0.19 3.99 18.73
N ASN A 321 -0.20 4.74 19.81
CA ASN A 321 0.81 4.65 20.87
C ASN A 321 0.10 4.46 22.25
N PRO A 322 0.22 3.29 22.89
CA PRO A 322 0.89 2.08 22.42
C PRO A 322 0.21 1.48 21.18
N GLY A 323 1.02 0.87 20.30
CA GLY A 323 0.55 0.17 19.12
C GLY A 323 0.16 -1.28 19.41
N VAL A 324 -0.61 -1.86 18.49
CA VAL A 324 -1.10 -3.25 18.56
C VAL A 324 -1.03 -3.87 17.17
N ILE A 325 -0.72 -5.16 17.11
CA ILE A 325 -0.90 -5.99 15.92
C ILE A 325 -1.80 -7.14 16.32
N GLU A 326 -2.81 -7.42 15.50
CA GLU A 326 -3.75 -8.50 15.82
C GLU A 326 -4.25 -9.26 14.60
N GLU A 327 -4.59 -10.53 14.85
CA GLU A 327 -5.23 -11.42 13.90
C GLU A 327 -6.69 -11.64 14.32
N PHE A 328 -7.61 -11.54 13.36
CA PHE A 328 -9.05 -11.71 13.58
C PHE A 328 -9.70 -12.37 12.36
N ASN A 329 -10.92 -12.87 12.52
CA ASN A 329 -11.66 -13.54 11.46
C ASN A 329 -12.82 -12.69 10.93
N LEU A 330 -13.52 -13.21 9.90
CA LEU A 330 -14.69 -12.59 9.27
C LEU A 330 -15.83 -12.22 10.25
N SER A 331 -15.93 -12.89 11.39
CA SER A 331 -16.93 -12.53 12.42
C SER A 331 -16.44 -11.44 13.38
N GLY A 332 -15.26 -10.87 13.17
CA GLY A 332 -14.64 -9.90 14.07
C GLY A 332 -14.13 -10.55 15.38
N THR A 333 -13.95 -11.87 15.40
CA THR A 333 -13.40 -12.56 16.58
C THR A 333 -11.88 -12.42 16.58
N LEU A 334 -11.33 -11.93 17.70
CA LEU A 334 -9.90 -11.90 17.94
C LEU A 334 -9.33 -13.31 18.02
N LEU A 335 -8.32 -13.61 17.20
CA LEU A 335 -7.62 -14.88 17.18
C LEU A 335 -6.26 -14.81 17.88
N TRP A 336 -5.52 -13.72 17.65
CA TRP A 336 -4.24 -13.46 18.27
C TRP A 336 -4.00 -11.96 18.42
N ARG A 337 -3.18 -11.59 19.41
CA ARG A 337 -2.83 -10.18 19.65
C ARG A 337 -1.42 -10.03 20.17
N PHE A 338 -0.68 -9.10 19.62
CA PHE A 338 0.61 -8.64 20.10
C PHE A 338 0.49 -7.19 20.59
N ALA A 339 0.52 -7.01 21.89
CA ALA A 339 0.43 -5.70 22.56
C ALA A 339 1.42 -5.67 23.73
N PRO A 340 2.72 -5.70 23.47
CA PRO A 340 3.74 -5.72 24.50
C PRO A 340 3.76 -4.40 25.27
N THR A 341 4.26 -4.44 26.50
CA THR A 341 4.34 -3.27 27.39
C THR A 341 5.77 -2.90 27.75
N GLY A 342 5.96 -1.75 28.37
CA GLY A 342 7.28 -1.27 28.81
C GLY A 342 8.21 -0.97 27.63
N ALA A 343 9.46 -1.40 27.70
CA ALA A 343 10.48 -1.12 26.67
C ALA A 343 10.20 -1.81 25.33
N GLN A 344 9.32 -2.80 25.28
CA GLN A 344 8.92 -3.51 24.06
C GLN A 344 7.67 -2.93 23.42
N ALA A 345 6.93 -2.02 24.09
CA ALA A 345 5.70 -1.43 23.59
C ALA A 345 5.88 -0.92 22.15
N LEU A 346 4.93 -1.23 21.29
CA LEU A 346 4.91 -0.72 19.93
C LEU A 346 4.53 0.76 19.94
N ASN A 347 5.07 1.50 18.99
CA ASN A 347 4.77 2.91 18.80
C ASN A 347 4.46 3.20 17.33
N LYS A 348 3.19 3.21 17.01
CA LYS A 348 2.65 3.40 15.66
C LYS A 348 3.21 2.39 14.64
N PRO A 349 2.95 1.09 14.84
CA PRO A 349 3.21 0.11 13.78
C PRO A 349 2.30 0.41 12.58
N SER A 350 2.87 0.46 11.37
CA SER A 350 2.13 0.75 10.15
C SER A 350 1.66 -0.53 9.47
N ILE A 351 2.58 -1.37 9.08
CA ILE A 351 2.31 -2.60 8.34
C ILE A 351 2.70 -3.85 9.12
N ALA A 352 1.93 -4.93 8.96
CA ALA A 352 2.25 -6.27 9.45
C ALA A 352 1.99 -7.31 8.35
N ILE A 353 3.00 -8.12 8.02
CA ILE A 353 2.98 -9.10 6.94
C ILE A 353 3.18 -10.51 7.52
N PRO A 354 2.27 -11.47 7.24
CA PRO A 354 2.46 -12.85 7.64
C PRO A 354 3.60 -13.49 6.82
N LEU A 355 4.51 -14.17 7.50
CA LEU A 355 5.61 -14.90 6.87
C LEU A 355 5.27 -16.38 6.67
N SER A 356 5.90 -17.01 5.68
CA SER A 356 5.66 -18.43 5.34
C SER A 356 6.03 -19.42 6.46
N ASN A 357 6.87 -19.03 7.42
CA ASN A 357 7.22 -19.82 8.59
C ASN A 357 6.23 -19.65 9.77
N GLY A 358 5.23 -18.77 9.60
CA GLY A 358 4.23 -18.44 10.60
C GLY A 358 4.64 -17.30 11.54
N ASP A 359 5.80 -16.69 11.37
CA ASP A 359 6.19 -15.45 12.03
C ASP A 359 5.52 -14.23 11.36
N ILE A 360 5.62 -13.07 11.96
CA ILE A 360 5.02 -11.82 11.46
C ILE A 360 6.13 -10.77 11.34
N LEU A 361 6.32 -10.25 10.13
CA LEU A 361 7.18 -9.11 9.85
C LEU A 361 6.38 -7.81 10.03
N ALA A 362 6.91 -6.83 10.76
CA ALA A 362 6.21 -5.56 10.98
C ALA A 362 7.16 -4.37 11.07
N THR A 363 6.67 -3.20 10.69
CA THR A 363 7.27 -1.93 11.03
C THR A 363 6.82 -1.46 12.41
N ASP A 364 7.66 -0.72 13.10
CA ASP A 364 7.37 -0.08 14.38
C ASP A 364 7.96 1.34 14.34
N ASP A 365 7.27 2.19 13.58
CA ASP A 365 7.76 3.42 12.97
C ASP A 365 8.41 4.39 13.93
N TRP A 366 7.67 4.77 14.97
CA TRP A 366 8.14 5.76 15.95
C TRP A 366 9.10 5.15 16.98
N ASN A 367 9.28 3.84 16.92
CA ASN A 367 10.39 3.16 17.59
C ASN A 367 11.60 2.98 16.66
N HIS A 368 11.54 3.46 15.40
CA HIS A 368 12.64 3.46 14.43
C HIS A 368 13.22 2.07 14.18
N ARG A 369 12.33 1.06 14.06
CA ARG A 369 12.74 -0.34 13.89
C ARG A 369 11.78 -1.12 13.01
N VAL A 370 12.30 -2.18 12.37
CA VAL A 370 11.55 -3.26 11.76
C VAL A 370 11.78 -4.51 12.59
N ILE A 371 10.73 -5.29 12.82
CA ILE A 371 10.75 -6.44 13.74
C ILE A 371 10.13 -7.67 13.09
N VAL A 372 10.55 -8.84 13.55
CA VAL A 372 9.84 -10.12 13.34
C VAL A 372 9.35 -10.63 14.68
N ILE A 373 8.09 -11.00 14.74
CA ILE A 373 7.39 -11.50 15.92
C ILE A 373 7.11 -12.98 15.71
N ASP A 374 7.45 -13.82 16.69
CA ASP A 374 6.95 -15.19 16.78
C ASP A 374 5.62 -15.19 17.53
N PRO A 375 4.47 -15.45 16.86
CA PRO A 375 3.16 -15.40 17.50
C PRO A 375 2.92 -16.53 18.51
N LYS A 376 3.70 -17.62 18.47
CA LYS A 376 3.59 -18.76 19.41
C LYS A 376 4.14 -18.39 20.79
N THR A 377 5.20 -17.57 20.80
CA THR A 377 5.88 -17.14 22.03
C THR A 377 5.53 -15.69 22.41
N ASN A 378 4.90 -14.92 21.51
CA ASN A 378 4.69 -13.48 21.64
C ASN A 378 5.99 -12.72 21.92
N GLN A 379 7.06 -13.08 21.20
CA GLN A 379 8.36 -12.45 21.35
C GLN A 379 8.84 -11.85 20.03
N ILE A 380 9.54 -10.71 20.12
CA ILE A 380 10.33 -10.18 19.01
C ILE A 380 11.56 -11.07 18.88
N VAL A 381 11.69 -11.77 17.75
CA VAL A 381 12.76 -12.73 17.47
C VAL A 381 13.83 -12.16 16.54
N TRP A 382 13.55 -11.07 15.85
CA TRP A 382 14.48 -10.36 14.97
C TRP A 382 14.18 -8.87 14.98
N GLN A 383 15.21 -8.03 14.93
CA GLN A 383 15.07 -6.58 14.88
C GLN A 383 16.20 -5.93 14.11
N TYR A 384 15.86 -5.03 13.19
CA TYR A 384 16.75 -4.05 12.57
C TYR A 384 16.29 -2.64 12.94
N GLY A 385 17.22 -1.76 13.27
CA GLY A 385 16.93 -0.48 13.89
C GLY A 385 17.15 -0.48 15.41
N HIS A 386 17.19 0.69 16.00
CA HIS A 386 17.42 0.88 17.43
C HIS A 386 16.18 1.49 18.09
N THR A 387 15.54 0.75 18.98
CA THR A 387 14.29 1.16 19.63
C THR A 387 14.36 2.57 20.20
N GLY A 388 13.54 3.48 19.65
CA GLY A 388 13.44 4.87 20.08
C GLY A 388 14.65 5.76 19.71
N ILE A 389 15.58 5.28 18.89
CA ILE A 389 16.77 6.03 18.49
C ILE A 389 16.85 6.15 16.97
N PRO A 390 16.44 7.29 16.37
CA PRO A 390 16.55 7.51 14.95
C PRO A 390 17.99 7.65 14.46
N GLY A 391 18.22 7.33 13.19
CA GLY A 391 19.51 7.55 12.56
C GLY A 391 19.57 7.06 11.13
N SER A 392 20.69 7.37 10.43
CA SER A 392 20.89 7.01 9.04
C SER A 392 22.10 6.11 8.78
N LYS A 393 22.90 5.79 9.82
CA LYS A 393 24.04 4.87 9.72
C LYS A 393 23.56 3.42 9.53
N PRO A 394 24.40 2.49 9.06
CA PRO A 394 24.07 1.08 9.03
C PRO A 394 23.54 0.60 10.40
N GLY A 395 22.43 -0.13 10.41
CA GLY A 395 21.75 -0.56 11.63
C GLY A 395 20.76 0.44 12.23
N TYR A 396 20.68 1.66 11.69
CA TYR A 396 19.72 2.68 12.13
C TYR A 396 18.67 2.95 11.06
N LEU A 397 17.48 3.32 11.53
CA LEU A 397 16.33 3.77 10.73
C LEU A 397 15.76 5.07 11.32
N ASP A 398 14.98 5.79 10.56
CA ASP A 398 14.20 6.93 11.06
C ASP A 398 12.79 6.89 10.49
N LYS A 399 11.84 6.41 11.29
CA LYS A 399 10.45 6.12 10.96
C LYS A 399 10.35 5.24 9.70
N PRO A 400 10.74 3.97 9.79
CA PRO A 400 10.48 3.02 8.72
C PRO A 400 8.98 2.77 8.64
N ASP A 401 8.34 3.17 7.55
CA ASP A 401 6.89 3.01 7.36
C ASP A 401 6.58 1.69 6.67
N GLY A 402 6.91 1.55 5.41
CA GLY A 402 6.67 0.34 4.64
C GLY A 402 7.77 -0.71 4.74
N VAL A 403 7.38 -1.97 4.60
CA VAL A 403 8.29 -3.11 4.49
C VAL A 403 7.73 -4.13 3.50
N ASP A 404 8.59 -4.77 2.70
CA ASP A 404 8.26 -5.92 1.87
C ASP A 404 9.43 -6.90 1.87
N LEU A 405 9.17 -8.17 1.57
CA LEU A 405 10.23 -9.14 1.33
C LEU A 405 10.84 -8.92 -0.07
N ALA A 406 12.16 -9.05 -0.17
CA ALA A 406 12.80 -9.00 -1.49
C ALA A 406 12.53 -10.30 -2.28
N PRO A 407 12.59 -10.26 -3.63
CA PRO A 407 12.43 -11.44 -4.45
C PRO A 407 13.35 -12.61 -4.03
N PRO A 408 12.87 -13.86 -4.04
CA PRO A 408 11.58 -14.32 -4.59
C PRO A 408 10.41 -14.32 -3.60
N TYR A 409 10.57 -13.77 -2.41
CA TYR A 409 9.63 -13.85 -1.30
C TYR A 409 8.70 -12.65 -1.18
N SER A 410 8.82 -11.65 -2.06
CA SER A 410 8.01 -10.43 -2.00
C SER A 410 6.51 -10.74 -2.00
N LEU A 411 5.74 -9.94 -1.28
CA LEU A 411 4.33 -10.15 -1.02
C LEU A 411 3.56 -10.48 -2.32
N LEU A 412 3.67 -9.62 -3.32
CA LEU A 412 2.95 -9.82 -4.58
C LEU A 412 3.49 -10.96 -5.44
N MET A 413 4.78 -11.30 -5.34
CA MET A 413 5.32 -12.47 -6.05
C MET A 413 4.80 -13.78 -5.45
N THR A 414 4.73 -13.86 -4.12
CA THR A 414 4.20 -15.05 -3.43
C THR A 414 2.69 -15.17 -3.60
N HIS A 415 1.94 -14.10 -3.56
CA HIS A 415 0.50 -14.09 -3.86
C HIS A 415 0.24 -14.53 -5.29
N ALA A 416 0.95 -13.97 -6.27
CA ALA A 416 0.77 -14.31 -7.67
C ALA A 416 1.12 -15.76 -8.00
N SER A 417 2.12 -16.35 -7.33
CA SER A 417 2.65 -17.68 -7.65
C SER A 417 2.10 -18.79 -6.78
N ALA A 418 1.82 -18.53 -5.51
CA ALA A 418 1.47 -19.56 -4.53
C ALA A 418 -0.03 -19.69 -4.28
N ILE A 419 -0.81 -18.64 -4.54
CA ILE A 419 -2.20 -18.54 -4.08
C ILE A 419 -3.18 -18.34 -5.24
N GLY A 420 -2.65 -18.20 -6.48
CA GLY A 420 -3.49 -18.12 -7.67
C GLY A 420 -4.35 -16.87 -7.69
N ILE A 421 -3.73 -15.69 -7.82
CA ILE A 421 -4.50 -14.49 -8.16
C ILE A 421 -5.38 -14.81 -9.38
N PRO A 422 -6.69 -14.63 -9.28
CA PRO A 422 -7.61 -15.00 -10.35
C PRO A 422 -7.23 -14.43 -11.71
N PRO A 423 -7.60 -15.10 -12.81
CA PRO A 423 -7.21 -14.71 -14.16
C PRO A 423 -7.50 -13.25 -14.54
N TYR A 424 -8.51 -12.63 -13.95
CA TYR A 424 -8.84 -11.25 -14.25
C TYR A 424 -7.81 -10.22 -13.69
N LEU A 425 -7.06 -10.58 -12.66
CA LEU A 425 -5.93 -9.77 -12.22
C LEU A 425 -4.65 -10.03 -13.04
N SER A 426 -4.60 -11.17 -13.73
CA SER A 426 -3.49 -11.53 -14.64
C SER A 426 -3.71 -11.06 -16.07
N THR A 427 -4.90 -10.59 -16.42
CA THR A 427 -5.24 -10.08 -17.75
C THR A 427 -5.30 -8.55 -17.75
N ASN A 428 -5.16 -7.93 -18.91
CA ASN A 428 -5.31 -6.48 -19.08
C ASN A 428 -6.78 -5.98 -19.00
N SER A 429 -7.66 -6.75 -18.37
CA SER A 429 -9.05 -6.33 -18.19
C SER A 429 -9.11 -5.25 -17.09
N ALA A 430 -9.43 -4.03 -17.49
CA ALA A 430 -9.90 -3.03 -16.54
C ALA A 430 -11.17 -3.55 -15.84
N PRO A 431 -11.41 -3.15 -14.57
CA PRO A 431 -12.71 -3.44 -13.96
C PRO A 431 -13.83 -2.91 -14.84
N PRO A 432 -14.99 -3.58 -14.86
CA PRO A 432 -16.12 -3.10 -15.65
C PRO A 432 -16.44 -1.66 -15.26
N THR A 433 -16.46 -0.78 -16.26
CA THR A 433 -16.94 0.58 -16.05
C THR A 433 -18.39 0.48 -15.62
N THR A 434 -18.70 0.91 -14.41
CA THR A 434 -20.07 1.12 -14.00
C THR A 434 -20.60 2.23 -14.92
N GLY A 435 -21.37 1.85 -15.94
CA GLY A 435 -22.09 2.80 -16.75
C GLY A 435 -23.04 3.58 -15.84
N GLY A 436 -22.84 4.89 -15.81
CA GLY A 436 -23.67 5.84 -15.09
C GLY A 436 -25.10 5.90 -15.62
#